data_9312fdf144da11adf004b4c5fb45405a
#
_entry.id   9312fdf144da11adf004b4c5fb45405a
#
_cell.length_a   1.000
_cell.length_b   1.000
_cell.length_c   1.000
_cell.angle_alpha   90.00
_cell.angle_beta   90.00
_cell.angle_gamma   90.00
#
_symmetry.space_group_name_H-M   'P 1'
#
loop_
_entity.id
_entity.type
_entity.pdbx_description
1 polymer ?
#
loop_
_entity_poly.entity_id
_entity_poly.type
_entity_poly.pdbx_seq_one_letter_code
_entity_poly.pdbx_strand_id
1 'polypeptide(L)'
;MKHIKKCLILAVAGLPLLNSCSDSWLEPKPLSIYTPENTYVDADGLYAALVACERNMRHEFFGDGAPITTDMYTTDLAVTGTTDKSGPLMDMDADLLPSRTANDVNKNKIGWYWDEGFKGIKYANIVLNRMKNATFKDEAEENAVRGAAYFQRAYRYYKLTHLFGDVPYLSQEIETPKVDFYTYDRWSILEQMEKDMEFAYQWVPEKVDRGKPSKWACGVLLMKVCMSLGHFDRAIEIGKEVVVANPLMTERFTTNKTKPNTNLMHDLHSVEAKMDMSNTEGILYVVSYPEVEGRDRINTMRNATPYWANGSIKTPDGKTGMSIVPASEAKGTELDNDANVGRGIGTCRPTNYYQYDIWTEKEKNDLRGVYNRDSWKGVFDLYYNAPALKGTEWYGKHPVKPVGMSVSDSIRCWFQWPHYKTFVPDPSVTTDRRGGETPWYIYRSAEVYLMLAECYYWKDMKQEAANMMNVVRQRAGAESLAASDINIGTVLDERARELYYEENRHVELSRISYVYALTGKACEVFGGHVYKLDNFSGPEGTSVNCKDAGVNFYFDWVSAKNNFYNKGIKTNYAEYRFSTHHVLWPIPEGSITSNTGGVINQNVGYPGTENNITPLKVGQDVPEKL
;
A
#
# COMPACT_ATOMS: atom_id res chain seq x y z
N MET A 1 49.99 61.57 -44.91
CA MET A 1 48.50 61.79 -44.83
C MET A 1 47.63 60.81 -45.65
N LYS A 2 48.13 60.09 -46.69
CA LYS A 2 47.30 59.18 -47.48
C LYS A 2 47.05 57.83 -46.79
N HIS A 3 47.89 57.41 -45.84
CA HIS A 3 47.68 56.12 -45.13
C HIS A 3 46.71 56.18 -43.94
N ILE A 4 46.54 57.39 -43.36
CA ILE A 4 45.60 57.58 -42.22
C ILE A 4 44.12 57.51 -42.70
N LYS A 5 43.84 58.03 -43.92
CA LYS A 5 42.46 57.96 -44.47
C LYS A 5 42.01 56.54 -44.86
N LYS A 6 42.92 55.62 -45.20
CA LYS A 6 42.60 54.26 -45.52
C LYS A 6 42.29 53.41 -44.24
N CYS A 7 42.98 53.67 -43.14
CA CYS A 7 42.70 53.05 -41.86
C CYS A 7 41.36 53.51 -41.24
N LEU A 8 40.96 54.75 -41.44
CA LEU A 8 39.68 55.25 -40.92
C LEU A 8 38.48 54.69 -41.70
N ILE A 9 38.59 54.42 -43.00
CA ILE A 9 37.54 53.84 -43.82
C ILE A 9 37.34 52.33 -43.49
N LEU A 10 38.42 51.60 -43.15
CA LEU A 10 38.28 50.23 -42.66
C LEU A 10 37.70 50.17 -41.26
N ALA A 11 37.91 51.10 -40.38
CA ALA A 11 37.37 51.16 -39.04
C ALA A 11 35.84 51.48 -39.03
N VAL A 12 35.34 52.27 -40.00
CA VAL A 12 33.95 52.64 -40.11
C VAL A 12 33.12 51.53 -40.84
N ALA A 13 33.74 50.73 -41.70
CA ALA A 13 33.08 49.60 -42.37
C ALA A 13 32.96 48.34 -41.47
N GLY A 14 33.70 48.24 -40.36
CA GLY A 14 33.64 47.13 -39.41
C GLY A 14 32.60 47.28 -38.28
N LEU A 15 32.01 48.47 -38.10
CA LEU A 15 31.04 48.68 -37.00
C LEU A 15 29.62 48.12 -37.20
N PRO A 16 29.10 47.87 -38.40
CA PRO A 16 27.78 47.26 -38.50
C PRO A 16 27.75 45.74 -38.39
N LEU A 17 28.91 45.05 -38.28
CA LEU A 17 28.96 43.58 -38.19
C LEU A 17 28.99 43.03 -36.76
N LEU A 18 29.02 43.89 -35.72
CA LEU A 18 29.06 43.45 -34.32
C LEU A 18 27.69 43.38 -33.62
N ASN A 19 26.62 43.77 -34.31
CA ASN A 19 25.26 43.76 -33.72
C ASN A 19 24.34 42.66 -34.25
N SER A 20 24.89 41.55 -34.80
CA SER A 20 24.10 40.49 -35.40
C SER A 20 24.32 39.09 -34.78
N CYS A 21 24.72 39.03 -33.54
CA CYS A 21 24.61 37.79 -32.77
C CYS A 21 23.55 38.03 -31.71
N SER A 22 22.32 37.61 -31.99
CA SER A 22 21.37 37.37 -30.91
C SER A 22 21.90 36.18 -30.12
N ASP A 23 21.99 36.30 -28.79
CA ASP A 23 22.43 35.22 -27.87
C ASP A 23 21.63 33.93 -28.07
N SER A 24 20.45 34.02 -28.62
CA SER A 24 19.60 32.87 -28.97
C SER A 24 20.16 31.94 -30.05
N TRP A 25 21.19 32.35 -30.87
CA TRP A 25 21.82 31.49 -31.87
C TRP A 25 22.96 30.64 -31.28
N LEU A 26 23.47 31.01 -30.12
CA LEU A 26 24.52 30.28 -29.37
C LEU A 26 23.95 29.35 -28.30
N GLU A 27 22.64 29.39 -28.04
CA GLU A 27 22.02 28.41 -27.16
C GLU A 27 21.83 27.10 -27.95
N PRO A 28 22.60 26.04 -27.64
CA PRO A 28 22.38 24.73 -28.26
C PRO A 28 20.99 24.27 -27.83
N LYS A 29 20.02 24.23 -28.76
CA LYS A 29 18.77 23.52 -28.53
C LYS A 29 19.08 22.04 -28.61
N PRO A 30 19.14 21.31 -27.51
CA PRO A 30 19.40 19.88 -27.52
C PRO A 30 18.19 19.18 -28.14
N LEU A 31 18.25 18.89 -29.44
CA LEU A 31 17.20 18.18 -30.17
C LEU A 31 17.14 16.68 -29.82
N SER A 32 18.13 16.16 -29.09
CA SER A 32 18.26 14.76 -28.72
C SER A 32 18.30 14.49 -27.21
N ILE A 33 18.17 15.51 -26.37
CA ILE A 33 18.12 15.40 -24.90
C ILE A 33 16.79 15.97 -24.44
N TYR A 34 16.05 15.16 -23.65
CA TYR A 34 14.84 15.63 -23.00
C TYR A 34 15.20 16.64 -21.91
N THR A 35 14.84 17.90 -22.11
CA THR A 35 14.90 18.95 -21.10
C THR A 35 13.47 19.33 -20.69
N PRO A 36 13.27 19.92 -19.51
CA PRO A 36 11.95 20.40 -19.11
C PRO A 36 11.28 21.31 -20.16
N GLU A 37 12.09 22.14 -20.84
CA GLU A 37 11.65 23.14 -21.81
C GLU A 37 11.17 22.51 -23.14
N ASN A 38 11.64 21.32 -23.49
CA ASN A 38 11.23 20.63 -24.71
C ASN A 38 10.32 19.42 -24.45
N THR A 39 10.14 19.02 -23.19
CA THR A 39 9.32 17.86 -22.80
C THR A 39 7.93 18.27 -22.33
N TYR A 40 7.83 19.37 -21.55
CA TYR A 40 6.56 19.78 -20.92
C TYR A 40 5.84 20.85 -21.72
N VAL A 41 5.76 20.66 -23.03
CA VAL A 41 5.21 21.66 -23.97
C VAL A 41 3.74 21.42 -24.33
N ASP A 42 3.22 20.24 -24.03
CA ASP A 42 1.84 19.81 -24.33
C ASP A 42 1.35 18.76 -23.33
N ALA A 43 0.10 18.31 -23.50
CA ALA A 43 -0.53 17.31 -22.65
C ALA A 43 0.26 15.98 -22.62
N ASP A 44 0.75 15.51 -23.76
CA ASP A 44 1.47 14.23 -23.86
C ASP A 44 2.77 14.26 -23.06
N GLY A 45 3.54 15.35 -23.16
CA GLY A 45 4.75 15.54 -22.37
C GLY A 45 4.49 15.62 -20.88
N LEU A 46 3.40 16.26 -20.47
CA LEU A 46 2.98 16.33 -19.06
C LEU A 46 2.49 14.96 -18.54
N TYR A 47 1.73 14.19 -19.32
CA TYR A 47 1.37 12.83 -18.96
C TYR A 47 2.59 11.91 -18.87
N ALA A 48 3.57 12.07 -19.76
CA ALA A 48 4.82 11.32 -19.68
C ALA A 48 5.58 11.59 -18.35
N ALA A 49 5.51 12.82 -17.82
CA ALA A 49 6.07 13.13 -16.50
C ALA A 49 5.32 12.42 -15.36
N LEU A 50 4.01 12.22 -15.47
CA LEU A 50 3.22 11.49 -14.46
C LEU A 50 3.55 9.98 -14.40
N VAL A 51 4.15 9.41 -15.45
CA VAL A 51 4.63 8.00 -15.43
C VAL A 51 5.63 7.78 -14.29
N ALA A 52 6.40 8.80 -13.88
CA ALA A 52 7.27 8.72 -12.71
C ALA A 52 6.48 8.46 -11.42
N CYS A 53 5.27 9.02 -11.30
CA CYS A 53 4.37 8.75 -10.19
C CYS A 53 3.83 7.31 -10.23
N GLU A 54 3.44 6.81 -11.38
CA GLU A 54 2.93 5.44 -11.57
C GLU A 54 4.00 4.41 -11.25
N ARG A 55 5.24 4.63 -11.72
CA ARG A 55 6.39 3.79 -11.36
C ARG A 55 6.65 3.79 -9.85
N ASN A 56 6.57 4.94 -9.20
CA ASN A 56 6.72 5.07 -7.77
C ASN A 56 5.64 4.27 -7.01
N MET A 57 4.37 4.30 -7.45
CA MET A 57 3.30 3.48 -6.87
C MET A 57 3.57 1.99 -6.99
N ARG A 58 4.15 1.54 -8.10
CA ARG A 58 4.49 0.13 -8.35
C ARG A 58 5.44 -0.42 -7.30
N HIS A 59 6.43 0.34 -6.90
CA HIS A 59 7.46 -0.09 -5.95
C HIS A 59 6.92 -0.42 -4.56
N GLU A 60 5.70 0.00 -4.21
CA GLU A 60 5.05 -0.39 -2.96
C GLU A 60 4.74 -1.89 -2.90
N PHE A 61 4.47 -2.52 -4.05
CA PHE A 61 3.98 -3.89 -4.15
C PHE A 61 5.03 -4.88 -4.66
N PHE A 62 6.13 -4.40 -5.22
CA PHE A 62 7.11 -5.22 -5.93
C PHE A 62 8.49 -5.22 -5.26
N GLY A 63 9.29 -6.21 -5.61
CA GLY A 63 10.65 -6.41 -5.10
C GLY A 63 10.71 -7.16 -3.78
N ASP A 64 11.94 -7.50 -3.35
CA ASP A 64 12.19 -8.15 -2.06
C ASP A 64 11.83 -7.21 -0.90
N GLY A 65 11.00 -7.69 0.02
CA GLY A 65 10.53 -6.90 1.16
C GLY A 65 9.70 -5.69 0.71
N ALA A 66 8.73 -5.91 -0.19
CA ALA A 66 7.83 -4.88 -0.67
C ALA A 66 7.26 -4.03 0.49
N PRO A 67 7.23 -2.69 0.37
CA PRO A 67 6.82 -1.80 1.45
C PRO A 67 5.44 -2.11 2.06
N ILE A 68 4.49 -2.62 1.26
CA ILE A 68 3.17 -3.06 1.75
C ILE A 68 3.25 -4.04 2.92
N THR A 69 4.31 -4.87 2.99
CA THR A 69 4.48 -5.79 4.11
C THR A 69 4.79 -5.08 5.43
N THR A 70 5.43 -3.89 5.39
CA THR A 70 5.66 -3.08 6.60
C THR A 70 4.33 -2.54 7.15
N ASP A 71 3.44 -2.07 6.27
CA ASP A 71 2.07 -1.69 6.67
C ASP A 71 1.35 -2.88 7.32
N MET A 72 1.42 -4.06 6.73
CA MET A 72 0.75 -5.25 7.26
C MET A 72 1.27 -5.72 8.62
N TYR A 73 2.60 -5.62 8.86
CA TYR A 73 3.20 -6.10 10.12
C TYR A 73 2.80 -5.27 11.34
N THR A 74 2.35 -4.06 11.15
CA THR A 74 1.89 -3.17 12.22
C THR A 74 0.38 -3.26 12.49
N THR A 75 -0.28 -4.36 12.05
CA THR A 75 -1.74 -4.46 12.09
C THR A 75 -2.25 -5.72 12.79
N ASP A 76 -3.57 -5.89 12.73
CA ASP A 76 -4.31 -7.07 13.19
C ASP A 76 -4.11 -8.30 12.28
N LEU A 77 -3.68 -8.12 11.01
CA LEU A 77 -3.69 -9.17 9.99
C LEU A 77 -2.44 -10.04 9.96
N ALA A 78 -1.27 -9.45 10.16
CA ALA A 78 -0.01 -10.16 10.04
C ALA A 78 1.07 -9.60 10.97
N VAL A 79 2.13 -10.39 11.12
CA VAL A 79 3.37 -9.98 11.80
C VAL A 79 4.58 -10.45 10.99
N THR A 80 5.75 -9.89 11.28
CA THR A 80 6.99 -10.42 10.70
C THR A 80 7.23 -11.84 11.20
N GLY A 81 7.40 -12.79 10.28
CA GLY A 81 7.65 -14.19 10.58
C GLY A 81 9.14 -14.58 10.51
N THR A 82 10.05 -13.64 10.25
CA THR A 82 11.48 -13.89 10.17
C THR A 82 12.05 -14.12 11.57
N THR A 83 12.16 -15.38 11.98
CA THR A 83 12.50 -15.78 13.35
C THR A 83 13.89 -16.40 13.50
N ASP A 84 14.68 -16.42 12.44
CA ASP A 84 16.10 -16.87 12.44
C ASP A 84 17.10 -15.72 12.70
N LYS A 85 16.58 -14.53 12.90
CA LYS A 85 17.29 -13.29 13.24
C LYS A 85 16.29 -12.30 13.83
N SER A 86 16.76 -11.18 14.38
CA SER A 86 15.86 -10.07 14.73
C SER A 86 15.12 -9.62 13.47
N GLY A 87 13.82 -9.90 13.39
CA GLY A 87 12.96 -9.47 12.29
C GLY A 87 12.50 -8.04 12.50
N PRO A 88 12.29 -7.27 11.42
CA PRO A 88 11.77 -5.92 11.57
C PRO A 88 10.38 -5.97 12.22
N LEU A 89 10.11 -5.04 13.13
CA LEU A 89 8.79 -4.85 13.74
C LEU A 89 8.26 -6.04 14.57
N MET A 90 9.14 -6.90 15.08
CA MET A 90 8.78 -7.79 16.18
C MET A 90 8.59 -6.98 17.47
N ASP A 91 9.57 -6.16 17.80
CA ASP A 91 9.48 -5.18 18.88
C ASP A 91 9.33 -3.79 18.27
N MET A 92 8.09 -3.33 18.12
CA MET A 92 7.85 -2.01 17.55
C MET A 92 8.39 -0.91 18.46
N ASP A 93 8.39 -1.11 19.77
CA ASP A 93 8.94 -0.15 20.74
C ASP A 93 10.45 0.09 20.52
N ALA A 94 11.16 -0.91 19.98
CA ALA A 94 12.58 -0.82 19.66
C ALA A 94 12.87 -0.53 18.17
N ASP A 95 11.98 -0.89 17.27
CA ASP A 95 12.23 -0.84 15.82
C ASP A 95 11.60 0.41 15.16
N LEU A 96 10.49 0.92 15.70
CA LEU A 96 9.85 2.15 15.23
C LEU A 96 10.44 3.37 15.94
N LEU A 97 11.69 3.69 15.64
CA LEU A 97 12.37 4.87 16.17
C LEU A 97 12.72 5.83 15.01
N PRO A 98 12.71 7.16 15.25
CA PRO A 98 13.09 8.16 14.25
C PRO A 98 14.44 7.88 13.57
N SER A 99 15.41 7.36 14.32
CA SER A 99 16.75 6.97 13.85
C SER A 99 16.80 5.63 13.11
N ARG A 100 15.70 4.85 13.08
CA ARG A 100 15.64 3.51 12.49
C ARG A 100 14.71 3.39 11.29
N THR A 101 14.37 4.48 10.66
CA THR A 101 13.49 4.53 9.48
C THR A 101 14.21 4.19 8.17
N ALA A 102 15.26 3.38 8.23
CA ALA A 102 16.02 3.00 7.04
C ALA A 102 15.16 2.20 6.04
N ASN A 103 15.32 2.54 4.77
CA ASN A 103 14.70 1.80 3.66
C ASN A 103 15.53 0.55 3.32
N ASP A 104 15.51 -0.46 4.17
CA ASP A 104 16.29 -1.69 4.07
C ASP A 104 15.35 -2.92 4.04
N VAL A 105 15.62 -3.87 3.15
CA VAL A 105 14.86 -5.13 3.04
C VAL A 105 14.85 -5.97 4.33
N ASN A 106 15.88 -5.86 5.16
CA ASN A 106 16.00 -6.55 6.44
C ASN A 106 15.48 -5.72 7.64
N LYS A 107 14.94 -4.54 7.39
CA LYS A 107 14.41 -3.60 8.37
C LYS A 107 13.02 -3.16 7.95
N ASN A 108 12.45 -2.17 8.63
CA ASN A 108 11.17 -1.60 8.21
C ASN A 108 11.31 -0.72 6.95
N LYS A 109 10.18 -0.51 6.27
CA LYS A 109 10.08 0.35 5.09
C LYS A 109 9.40 1.70 5.37
N ILE A 110 9.41 2.15 6.59
CA ILE A 110 8.78 3.41 7.00
C ILE A 110 9.41 4.60 6.27
N GLY A 111 10.74 4.65 6.21
CA GLY A 111 11.45 5.67 5.45
C GLY A 111 11.09 5.67 3.96
N TRP A 112 10.77 4.49 3.39
CA TRP A 112 10.30 4.41 2.01
C TRP A 112 8.98 5.18 1.81
N TYR A 113 8.01 5.01 2.70
CA TYR A 113 6.72 5.72 2.60
C TYR A 113 6.88 7.23 2.71
N TRP A 114 7.80 7.68 3.56
CA TRP A 114 8.14 9.09 3.68
C TRP A 114 8.82 9.61 2.41
N ASP A 115 9.93 9.01 2.00
CA ASP A 115 10.76 9.46 0.90
C ASP A 115 10.03 9.38 -0.45
N GLU A 116 9.39 8.24 -0.74
CA GLU A 116 8.68 8.04 -1.99
C GLU A 116 7.34 8.77 -2.01
N GLY A 117 6.73 9.01 -0.85
CA GLY A 117 5.59 9.91 -0.70
C GLY A 117 5.91 11.31 -1.18
N PHE A 118 6.97 11.92 -0.66
CA PHE A 118 7.39 13.27 -1.06
C PHE A 118 7.97 13.32 -2.48
N LYS A 119 8.62 12.26 -2.97
CA LYS A 119 9.01 12.17 -4.40
C LYS A 119 7.80 12.19 -5.33
N GLY A 120 6.76 11.43 -5.01
CA GLY A 120 5.54 11.43 -5.82
C GLY A 120 4.84 12.80 -5.82
N ILE A 121 4.81 13.49 -4.68
CA ILE A 121 4.31 14.87 -4.56
C ILE A 121 5.17 15.82 -5.42
N LYS A 122 6.50 15.70 -5.36
CA LYS A 122 7.39 16.49 -6.20
C LYS A 122 7.08 16.32 -7.69
N TYR A 123 6.92 15.09 -8.17
CA TYR A 123 6.60 14.83 -9.57
C TYR A 123 5.24 15.43 -9.98
N ALA A 124 4.22 15.29 -9.14
CA ALA A 124 2.93 15.90 -9.39
C ALA A 124 3.01 17.44 -9.43
N ASN A 125 3.75 18.05 -8.52
CA ASN A 125 3.93 19.50 -8.47
C ASN A 125 4.74 20.05 -9.65
N ILE A 126 5.71 19.29 -10.19
CA ILE A 126 6.40 19.64 -11.45
C ILE A 126 5.36 19.79 -12.56
N VAL A 127 4.48 18.81 -12.75
CA VAL A 127 3.43 18.88 -13.78
C VAL A 127 2.54 20.09 -13.56
N LEU A 128 2.02 20.31 -12.34
CA LEU A 128 1.13 21.43 -12.02
C LEU A 128 1.80 22.80 -12.27
N ASN A 129 3.10 22.92 -12.03
CA ASN A 129 3.83 24.16 -12.26
C ASN A 129 4.13 24.38 -13.75
N ARG A 130 4.54 23.33 -14.48
CA ARG A 130 4.92 23.38 -15.90
C ARG A 130 3.73 23.53 -16.86
N MET A 131 2.53 23.15 -16.45
CA MET A 131 1.29 23.39 -17.21
C MET A 131 1.12 24.84 -17.68
N LYS A 132 1.63 25.81 -16.95
CA LYS A 132 1.54 27.24 -17.28
C LYS A 132 2.17 27.59 -18.63
N ASN A 133 3.13 26.79 -19.09
CA ASN A 133 3.89 27.01 -20.31
C ASN A 133 3.56 25.99 -21.41
N ALA A 134 2.61 25.09 -21.15
CA ALA A 134 2.17 24.08 -22.11
C ALA A 134 1.00 24.58 -22.94
N THR A 135 0.85 24.00 -24.12
CA THR A 135 -0.31 24.21 -25.00
C THR A 135 -1.25 23.02 -24.90
N PHE A 136 -2.54 23.33 -24.81
CA PHE A 136 -3.60 22.33 -24.73
C PHE A 136 -4.56 22.52 -25.90
N LYS A 137 -5.19 21.44 -26.30
CA LYS A 137 -6.20 21.44 -27.35
C LYS A 137 -7.45 22.24 -26.95
N ASP A 138 -7.86 22.06 -25.70
CA ASP A 138 -9.01 22.71 -25.09
C ASP A 138 -8.90 22.71 -23.56
N GLU A 139 -9.85 23.37 -22.90
CA GLU A 139 -9.92 23.44 -21.43
C GLU A 139 -10.10 22.05 -20.80
N ALA A 140 -10.81 21.14 -21.47
CA ALA A 140 -11.05 19.79 -20.95
C ALA A 140 -9.74 18.98 -20.87
N GLU A 141 -8.88 19.08 -21.87
CA GLU A 141 -7.56 18.45 -21.87
C GLU A 141 -6.65 19.05 -20.78
N GLU A 142 -6.62 20.37 -20.64
CA GLU A 142 -5.88 21.05 -19.57
C GLU A 142 -6.34 20.56 -18.19
N ASN A 143 -7.65 20.57 -17.96
CA ASN A 143 -8.22 20.16 -16.67
C ASN A 143 -8.04 18.67 -16.40
N ALA A 144 -8.03 17.80 -17.42
CA ALA A 144 -7.75 16.38 -17.28
C ALA A 144 -6.31 16.13 -16.80
N VAL A 145 -5.32 16.81 -17.37
CA VAL A 145 -3.91 16.73 -16.93
C VAL A 145 -3.77 17.25 -15.50
N ARG A 146 -4.38 18.38 -15.18
CA ARG A 146 -4.41 18.96 -13.84
C ARG A 146 -5.01 18.00 -12.82
N GLY A 147 -6.16 17.42 -13.16
CA GLY A 147 -6.83 16.42 -12.31
C GLY A 147 -5.99 15.17 -12.08
N ALA A 148 -5.31 14.66 -13.11
CA ALA A 148 -4.40 13.51 -12.97
C ALA A 148 -3.22 13.84 -12.05
N ALA A 149 -2.64 15.03 -12.13
CA ALA A 149 -1.59 15.48 -11.22
C ALA A 149 -2.11 15.65 -9.78
N TYR A 150 -3.31 16.20 -9.60
CA TYR A 150 -3.97 16.27 -8.29
C TYR A 150 -4.19 14.90 -7.67
N PHE A 151 -4.66 13.92 -8.47
CA PHE A 151 -4.77 12.54 -7.99
C PHE A 151 -3.42 12.02 -7.47
N GLN A 152 -2.35 12.20 -8.23
CA GLN A 152 -1.03 11.70 -7.83
C GLN A 152 -0.53 12.37 -6.53
N ARG A 153 -0.81 13.64 -6.31
CA ARG A 153 -0.49 14.38 -5.08
C ARG A 153 -1.35 13.90 -3.91
N ALA A 154 -2.66 13.84 -4.09
CA ALA A 154 -3.61 13.45 -3.05
C ALA A 154 -3.41 11.99 -2.60
N TYR A 155 -3.07 11.07 -3.51
CA TYR A 155 -2.76 9.68 -3.18
C TYR A 155 -1.62 9.55 -2.17
N ARG A 156 -0.58 10.40 -2.29
CA ARG A 156 0.54 10.42 -1.34
C ARG A 156 0.17 11.08 -0.03
N TYR A 157 -0.50 12.24 -0.08
CA TYR A 157 -0.93 12.91 1.14
C TYR A 157 -1.93 12.09 1.94
N TYR A 158 -2.82 11.35 1.30
CA TYR A 158 -3.70 10.42 2.00
C TYR A 158 -2.91 9.42 2.86
N LYS A 159 -1.88 8.81 2.31
CA LYS A 159 -1.02 7.87 3.06
C LYS A 159 -0.17 8.59 4.11
N LEU A 160 0.49 9.68 3.75
CA LEU A 160 1.36 10.43 4.66
C LEU A 160 0.60 10.92 5.90
N THR A 161 -0.59 11.48 5.73
CA THR A 161 -1.39 12.01 6.85
C THR A 161 -1.94 10.92 7.77
N HIS A 162 -2.12 9.68 7.30
CA HIS A 162 -2.58 8.57 8.13
C HIS A 162 -1.44 7.75 8.73
N LEU A 163 -0.25 7.76 8.10
CA LEU A 163 0.93 7.08 8.63
C LEU A 163 1.75 7.98 9.56
N PHE A 164 1.85 9.27 9.24
CA PHE A 164 2.75 10.20 9.94
C PHE A 164 2.03 11.40 10.59
N GLY A 165 0.71 11.49 10.47
CA GLY A 165 -0.06 12.59 11.07
C GLY A 165 0.15 13.93 10.37
N ASP A 166 0.59 14.92 11.13
CA ASP A 166 0.93 16.24 10.62
C ASP A 166 2.26 16.20 9.88
N VAL A 167 2.28 16.68 8.64
CA VAL A 167 3.45 16.55 7.75
C VAL A 167 3.70 17.84 6.97
N PRO A 168 4.90 18.05 6.39
CA PRO A 168 5.13 19.17 5.48
C PRO A 168 4.15 19.18 4.30
N TYR A 169 3.61 20.36 3.96
CA TYR A 169 2.76 20.54 2.79
C TYR A 169 3.49 21.26 1.67
N LEU A 170 3.58 20.63 0.50
CA LEU A 170 4.25 21.12 -0.70
C LEU A 170 3.22 21.37 -1.79
N SER A 171 2.94 22.64 -2.07
CA SER A 171 1.96 23.05 -3.10
C SER A 171 2.57 23.33 -4.46
N GLN A 172 3.91 23.47 -4.54
CA GLN A 172 4.63 23.92 -5.73
C GLN A 172 5.87 23.07 -6.00
N GLU A 173 6.41 23.19 -7.21
CA GLU A 173 7.71 22.66 -7.59
C GLU A 173 8.81 23.29 -6.75
N ILE A 174 9.75 22.47 -6.27
CA ILE A 174 10.96 22.92 -5.57
C ILE A 174 12.10 22.91 -6.58
N GLU A 175 12.49 24.09 -7.05
CA GLU A 175 13.51 24.26 -8.09
C GLU A 175 14.94 24.33 -7.51
N THR A 176 15.08 24.74 -6.25
CA THR A 176 16.37 24.88 -5.57
C THR A 176 16.36 24.11 -4.24
N PRO A 177 17.54 23.68 -3.73
CA PRO A 177 17.64 23.06 -2.42
C PRO A 177 16.99 23.91 -1.32
N LYS A 178 16.08 23.31 -0.54
CA LYS A 178 15.31 23.96 0.51
C LYS A 178 15.48 23.22 1.84
N VAL A 179 15.64 23.96 2.93
CA VAL A 179 15.87 23.44 4.29
C VAL A 179 14.99 24.16 5.34
N ASP A 180 13.91 24.79 4.90
CA ASP A 180 12.99 25.59 5.69
C ASP A 180 11.56 25.10 5.56
N PHE A 181 11.37 23.78 5.69
CA PHE A 181 10.05 23.17 5.72
C PHE A 181 9.41 23.32 7.10
N TYR A 182 8.07 23.40 7.11
CA TYR A 182 7.25 23.40 8.31
C TYR A 182 6.21 22.30 8.26
N THR A 183 5.83 21.80 9.44
CA THR A 183 4.72 20.85 9.58
C THR A 183 3.38 21.57 9.43
N TYR A 184 2.49 20.98 8.67
CA TYR A 184 1.11 21.41 8.48
C TYR A 184 0.14 20.43 9.14
N ASP A 185 -0.95 20.99 9.66
CA ASP A 185 -2.04 20.25 10.25
C ASP A 185 -2.69 19.29 9.23
N ARG A 186 -2.79 18.02 9.61
CA ARG A 186 -3.32 16.97 8.75
C ARG A 186 -4.73 17.24 8.23
N TRP A 187 -5.55 17.92 9.04
CA TRP A 187 -6.94 18.21 8.64
C TRP A 187 -6.99 19.20 7.50
N SER A 188 -6.20 20.28 7.60
CA SER A 188 -6.11 21.26 6.51
C SER A 188 -5.50 20.68 5.23
N ILE A 189 -4.59 19.72 5.34
CA ILE A 189 -4.07 18.97 4.18
C ILE A 189 -5.19 18.13 3.56
N LEU A 190 -5.96 17.38 4.36
CA LEU A 190 -7.06 16.55 3.87
C LEU A 190 -8.17 17.39 3.23
N GLU A 191 -8.52 18.55 3.82
CA GLU A 191 -9.47 19.51 3.22
C GLU A 191 -8.99 20.04 1.85
N GLN A 192 -7.68 20.26 1.71
CA GLN A 192 -7.12 20.64 0.41
C GLN A 192 -7.15 19.46 -0.58
N MET A 193 -6.87 18.24 -0.11
CA MET A 193 -6.96 17.04 -0.97
C MET A 193 -8.39 16.76 -1.40
N GLU A 194 -9.39 17.05 -0.57
CA GLU A 194 -10.80 16.96 -0.96
C GLU A 194 -11.11 17.89 -2.15
N LYS A 195 -10.68 19.16 -2.07
CA LYS A 195 -10.85 20.12 -3.18
C LYS A 195 -10.13 19.68 -4.46
N ASP A 196 -8.88 19.23 -4.33
CA ASP A 196 -8.10 18.73 -5.45
C ASP A 196 -8.79 17.51 -6.11
N MET A 197 -9.35 16.62 -5.29
CA MET A 197 -10.00 15.41 -5.77
C MET A 197 -11.42 15.64 -6.30
N GLU A 198 -12.18 16.61 -5.79
CA GLU A 198 -13.43 17.04 -6.42
C GLU A 198 -13.19 17.56 -7.85
N PHE A 199 -12.14 18.37 -8.02
CA PHE A 199 -11.72 18.80 -9.34
C PHE A 199 -11.32 17.61 -10.23
N ALA A 200 -10.50 16.70 -9.73
CA ALA A 200 -10.05 15.53 -10.48
C ALA A 200 -11.23 14.62 -10.86
N TYR A 201 -12.18 14.40 -9.97
CA TYR A 201 -13.38 13.60 -10.23
C TYR A 201 -14.28 14.21 -11.32
N GLN A 202 -14.32 15.54 -11.42
CA GLN A 202 -15.06 16.24 -12.47
C GLN A 202 -14.39 16.12 -13.84
N TRP A 203 -13.06 16.22 -13.92
CA TRP A 203 -12.36 16.48 -15.18
C TRP A 203 -11.53 15.31 -15.73
N VAL A 204 -11.11 14.37 -14.90
CA VAL A 204 -10.36 13.20 -15.37
C VAL A 204 -11.31 12.28 -16.18
N PRO A 205 -10.89 11.79 -17.36
CA PRO A 205 -11.74 10.93 -18.17
C PRO A 205 -12.15 9.63 -17.49
N GLU A 206 -13.35 9.14 -17.81
CA GLU A 206 -13.86 7.85 -17.31
C GLU A 206 -13.04 6.67 -17.84
N LYS A 207 -12.62 6.76 -19.09
CA LYS A 207 -11.84 5.73 -19.78
C LYS A 207 -10.43 6.23 -20.02
N VAL A 208 -9.47 5.50 -19.50
CA VAL A 208 -8.03 5.73 -19.64
C VAL A 208 -7.32 4.40 -19.89
N ASP A 209 -6.07 4.45 -20.28
CA ASP A 209 -5.23 3.24 -20.32
C ASP A 209 -5.12 2.64 -18.92
N ARG A 210 -5.13 1.30 -18.83
CA ARG A 210 -5.00 0.63 -17.54
C ARG A 210 -3.65 0.98 -16.87
N GLY A 211 -3.72 1.28 -15.60
CA GLY A 211 -2.60 1.79 -14.81
C GLY A 211 -2.60 3.31 -14.62
N LYS A 212 -3.29 4.05 -15.48
CA LYS A 212 -3.53 5.49 -15.26
C LYS A 212 -4.77 5.73 -14.37
N PRO A 213 -4.79 6.80 -13.59
CA PRO A 213 -5.98 7.15 -12.81
C PRO A 213 -7.12 7.60 -13.74
N SER A 214 -8.25 6.90 -13.67
CA SER A 214 -9.51 7.28 -14.30
C SER A 214 -10.34 8.17 -13.37
N LYS A 215 -11.44 8.76 -13.88
CA LYS A 215 -12.47 9.40 -13.04
C LYS A 215 -12.87 8.52 -11.86
N TRP A 216 -13.04 7.23 -12.10
CA TRP A 216 -13.47 6.28 -11.07
C TRP A 216 -12.39 6.04 -10.00
N ALA A 217 -11.12 6.02 -10.38
CA ALA A 217 -10.01 5.99 -9.43
C ALA A 217 -9.94 7.28 -8.60
N CYS A 218 -10.20 8.44 -9.24
CA CYS A 218 -10.34 9.71 -8.53
C CYS A 218 -11.51 9.66 -7.54
N GLY A 219 -12.64 9.08 -7.93
CA GLY A 219 -13.81 8.89 -7.06
C GLY A 219 -13.50 8.03 -5.84
N VAL A 220 -12.77 6.93 -6.00
CA VAL A 220 -12.36 6.10 -4.85
C VAL A 220 -11.48 6.87 -3.87
N LEU A 221 -10.48 7.60 -4.38
CA LEU A 221 -9.61 8.40 -3.51
C LEU A 221 -10.36 9.57 -2.85
N LEU A 222 -11.25 10.25 -3.58
CA LEU A 222 -12.12 11.29 -3.02
C LEU A 222 -12.99 10.72 -1.90
N MET A 223 -13.59 9.56 -2.12
CA MET A 223 -14.39 8.88 -1.10
C MET A 223 -13.55 8.60 0.16
N LYS A 224 -12.31 8.12 0.02
CA LYS A 224 -11.39 7.90 1.17
C LYS A 224 -11.08 9.19 1.92
N VAL A 225 -10.85 10.30 1.21
CA VAL A 225 -10.59 11.62 1.82
C VAL A 225 -11.85 12.14 2.54
N CYS A 226 -13.02 12.08 1.90
CA CYS A 226 -14.31 12.44 2.53
C CYS A 226 -14.56 11.63 3.81
N MET A 227 -14.31 10.31 3.78
CA MET A 227 -14.43 9.45 4.97
C MET A 227 -13.49 9.89 6.10
N SER A 228 -12.28 10.33 5.77
CA SER A 228 -11.30 10.82 6.76
C SER A 228 -11.74 12.11 7.44
N LEU A 229 -12.52 12.95 6.73
CA LEU A 229 -13.06 14.21 7.21
C LEU A 229 -14.45 14.07 7.85
N GLY A 230 -15.06 12.87 7.83
CA GLY A 230 -16.42 12.64 8.31
C GLY A 230 -17.52 13.08 7.33
N HIS A 231 -17.19 13.40 6.09
CA HIS A 231 -18.13 13.80 5.03
C HIS A 231 -18.80 12.57 4.39
N PHE A 232 -19.47 11.76 5.21
CA PHE A 232 -20.00 10.45 4.80
C PHE A 232 -21.08 10.53 3.72
N ASP A 233 -21.91 11.59 3.71
CA ASP A 233 -22.94 11.76 2.67
C ASP A 233 -22.30 11.90 1.28
N ARG A 234 -21.26 12.72 1.18
CA ARG A 234 -20.54 12.89 -0.09
C ARG A 234 -19.83 11.59 -0.51
N ALA A 235 -19.20 10.90 0.45
CA ALA A 235 -18.59 9.60 0.17
C ALA A 235 -19.62 8.57 -0.35
N ILE A 236 -20.84 8.55 0.19
CA ILE A 236 -21.92 7.66 -0.26
C ILE A 236 -22.37 8.00 -1.69
N GLU A 237 -22.52 9.27 -2.01
CA GLU A 237 -22.90 9.71 -3.38
C GLU A 237 -21.89 9.19 -4.41
N ILE A 238 -20.60 9.50 -4.18
CA ILE A 238 -19.51 9.09 -5.07
C ILE A 238 -19.43 7.57 -5.17
N GLY A 239 -19.46 6.87 -4.03
CA GLY A 239 -19.35 5.41 -4.00
C GLY A 239 -20.45 4.72 -4.80
N LYS A 240 -21.69 5.22 -4.75
CA LYS A 240 -22.82 4.72 -5.56
C LYS A 240 -22.56 4.86 -7.06
N GLU A 241 -22.03 5.99 -7.50
CA GLU A 241 -21.68 6.20 -8.92
C GLU A 241 -20.56 5.23 -9.35
N VAL A 242 -19.52 5.08 -8.52
CA VAL A 242 -18.37 4.22 -8.82
C VAL A 242 -18.79 2.76 -8.97
N VAL A 243 -19.63 2.20 -8.06
CA VAL A 243 -20.04 0.78 -8.15
C VAL A 243 -21.01 0.49 -9.30
N VAL A 244 -21.76 1.50 -9.74
CA VAL A 244 -22.60 1.38 -10.94
C VAL A 244 -21.74 1.34 -12.22
N ALA A 245 -20.72 2.17 -12.28
CA ALA A 245 -19.81 2.24 -13.43
C ALA A 245 -18.84 1.05 -13.49
N ASN A 246 -18.52 0.45 -12.33
CA ASN A 246 -17.55 -0.63 -12.19
C ASN A 246 -18.18 -1.79 -11.38
N PRO A 247 -19.11 -2.55 -11.96
CA PRO A 247 -19.81 -3.62 -11.26
C PRO A 247 -18.84 -4.76 -10.86
N LEU A 248 -19.16 -5.45 -9.75
CA LEU A 248 -18.42 -6.63 -9.34
C LEU A 248 -18.48 -7.71 -10.40
N MET A 249 -17.39 -8.45 -10.55
CA MET A 249 -17.39 -9.70 -11.32
C MET A 249 -18.19 -10.77 -10.56
N THR A 250 -19.15 -11.35 -11.22
CA THR A 250 -19.98 -12.45 -10.68
C THR A 250 -19.81 -13.75 -11.46
N GLU A 251 -19.24 -13.67 -12.65
CA GLU A 251 -19.00 -14.77 -13.56
C GLU A 251 -17.48 -15.04 -13.70
N ARG A 252 -17.13 -16.30 -13.92
CA ARG A 252 -15.75 -16.70 -14.17
C ARG A 252 -15.26 -16.19 -15.53
N PHE A 253 -13.98 -15.79 -15.56
CA PHE A 253 -13.33 -15.36 -16.80
C PHE A 253 -13.18 -16.52 -17.79
N THR A 254 -13.40 -16.24 -19.08
CA THR A 254 -13.36 -17.26 -20.13
C THR A 254 -12.02 -18.00 -20.20
N THR A 255 -10.91 -17.28 -19.99
CA THR A 255 -9.55 -17.84 -19.99
C THR A 255 -9.29 -18.82 -18.84
N ASN A 256 -10.03 -18.71 -17.74
CA ASN A 256 -9.79 -19.46 -16.50
C ASN A 256 -10.90 -20.47 -16.20
N LYS A 257 -12.05 -20.38 -16.86
CA LYS A 257 -13.26 -21.17 -16.57
C LYS A 257 -13.03 -22.67 -16.56
N THR A 258 -12.08 -23.16 -17.36
CA THR A 258 -11.74 -24.59 -17.48
C THR A 258 -10.60 -25.04 -16.59
N LYS A 259 -9.92 -24.12 -15.87
CA LYS A 259 -8.81 -24.50 -14.96
C LYS A 259 -9.38 -25.29 -13.78
N PRO A 260 -8.88 -26.52 -13.51
CA PRO A 260 -9.36 -27.32 -12.39
C PRO A 260 -9.00 -26.69 -11.04
N ASN A 261 -9.77 -27.02 -10.01
CA ASN A 261 -9.52 -26.58 -8.63
C ASN A 261 -9.41 -25.07 -8.47
N THR A 262 -10.15 -24.30 -9.29
CA THR A 262 -10.19 -22.85 -9.24
C THR A 262 -11.64 -22.35 -9.23
N ASN A 263 -11.81 -21.12 -8.77
CA ASN A 263 -13.11 -20.44 -8.70
C ASN A 263 -12.96 -18.97 -9.09
N LEU A 264 -14.03 -18.19 -9.02
CA LEU A 264 -14.00 -16.76 -9.38
C LEU A 264 -12.95 -15.96 -8.60
N MET A 265 -12.68 -16.33 -7.34
CA MET A 265 -11.67 -15.62 -6.53
C MET A 265 -10.26 -15.87 -7.06
N HIS A 266 -9.97 -17.09 -7.52
CA HIS A 266 -8.72 -17.39 -8.21
C HIS A 266 -8.59 -16.60 -9.52
N ASP A 267 -9.69 -16.54 -10.28
CA ASP A 267 -9.70 -15.84 -11.56
C ASP A 267 -9.32 -14.36 -11.36
N LEU A 268 -9.98 -13.67 -10.42
CA LEU A 268 -9.73 -12.26 -10.10
C LEU A 268 -8.26 -11.98 -9.75
N HIS A 269 -7.56 -12.95 -9.17
CA HIS A 269 -6.17 -12.79 -8.76
C HIS A 269 -5.16 -13.42 -9.73
N SER A 270 -5.63 -14.06 -10.81
CA SER A 270 -4.75 -14.59 -11.84
C SER A 270 -4.10 -13.48 -12.68
N VAL A 271 -2.94 -13.75 -13.24
CA VAL A 271 -2.20 -12.79 -14.07
C VAL A 271 -3.05 -12.39 -15.28
N GLU A 272 -3.69 -13.36 -15.92
CA GLU A 272 -4.45 -13.17 -17.16
C GLU A 272 -5.71 -12.34 -16.96
N ALA A 273 -6.45 -12.58 -15.85
CA ALA A 273 -7.74 -11.97 -15.63
C ALA A 273 -7.67 -10.55 -15.04
N LYS A 274 -6.60 -10.20 -14.31
CA LYS A 274 -6.47 -8.84 -13.76
C LYS A 274 -6.53 -7.76 -14.84
N MET A 275 -5.90 -7.98 -15.98
CA MET A 275 -5.84 -7.02 -17.09
C MET A 275 -6.82 -7.34 -18.22
N ASP A 276 -7.64 -8.39 -18.07
CA ASP A 276 -8.67 -8.74 -19.05
C ASP A 276 -9.67 -7.57 -19.18
N MET A 277 -10.03 -7.23 -20.43
CA MET A 277 -10.95 -6.12 -20.70
C MET A 277 -12.36 -6.37 -20.18
N SER A 278 -12.74 -7.62 -19.94
CA SER A 278 -14.01 -7.98 -19.30
C SER A 278 -13.98 -7.81 -17.77
N ASN A 279 -12.81 -7.55 -17.17
CA ASN A 279 -12.71 -7.26 -15.75
C ASN A 279 -13.24 -5.87 -15.44
N THR A 280 -14.53 -5.79 -15.10
CA THR A 280 -15.22 -4.56 -14.75
C THR A 280 -14.94 -4.11 -13.31
N GLU A 281 -14.45 -5.02 -12.46
CA GLU A 281 -14.25 -4.77 -11.04
C GLU A 281 -12.97 -3.97 -10.75
N GLY A 282 -11.96 -4.08 -11.60
CA GLY A 282 -10.68 -3.41 -11.40
C GLY A 282 -10.71 -1.94 -11.84
N ILE A 283 -10.41 -1.04 -10.92
CA ILE A 283 -10.49 0.42 -11.12
C ILE A 283 -9.11 1.04 -11.35
N LEU A 284 -8.11 0.66 -10.53
CA LEU A 284 -6.74 1.13 -10.64
C LEU A 284 -5.76 -0.01 -10.38
N TYR A 285 -4.71 -0.06 -11.17
CA TYR A 285 -3.69 -1.11 -11.11
C TYR A 285 -2.28 -0.51 -11.09
N VAL A 286 -1.34 -1.20 -10.45
CA VAL A 286 0.05 -1.14 -10.87
C VAL A 286 0.28 -2.19 -11.95
N VAL A 287 0.90 -1.78 -13.05
CA VAL A 287 1.06 -2.63 -14.24
C VAL A 287 2.46 -3.25 -14.24
N SER A 288 2.52 -4.58 -14.31
CA SER A 288 3.77 -5.33 -14.45
C SER A 288 3.51 -6.67 -15.14
N TYR A 289 3.98 -6.82 -16.36
CA TYR A 289 3.97 -8.06 -17.14
C TYR A 289 5.08 -8.01 -18.19
N PRO A 290 5.45 -9.14 -18.86
CA PRO A 290 6.68 -9.26 -19.67
C PRO A 290 6.92 -8.19 -20.72
N GLU A 291 5.87 -7.59 -21.27
CA GLU A 291 5.95 -6.59 -22.36
C GLU A 291 6.16 -5.15 -21.82
N VAL A 292 6.08 -4.95 -20.48
CA VAL A 292 6.19 -3.61 -19.88
C VAL A 292 7.64 -3.31 -19.52
N GLU A 293 8.16 -2.19 -20.02
CA GLU A 293 9.47 -1.70 -19.65
C GLU A 293 9.53 -1.30 -18.16
N GLY A 294 10.61 -1.64 -17.48
CA GLY A 294 10.78 -1.39 -16.06
C GLY A 294 9.87 -2.24 -15.17
N ARG A 295 9.35 -3.35 -15.70
CA ARG A 295 8.61 -4.35 -14.94
C ARG A 295 9.46 -4.92 -13.81
N ASP A 296 8.80 -5.40 -12.77
CA ASP A 296 9.43 -6.13 -11.68
C ASP A 296 8.52 -7.26 -11.22
N ARG A 297 9.10 -8.28 -10.62
CA ARG A 297 8.36 -9.41 -10.07
C ARG A 297 7.80 -9.08 -8.70
N ILE A 298 6.63 -9.64 -8.41
CA ILE A 298 6.04 -9.57 -7.08
C ILE A 298 6.61 -10.66 -6.18
N ASN A 299 7.10 -10.29 -5.01
CA ASN A 299 7.58 -11.24 -4.00
C ASN A 299 6.52 -11.58 -2.93
N THR A 300 5.27 -11.19 -3.14
CA THR A 300 4.17 -11.51 -2.23
C THR A 300 4.05 -13.01 -2.01
N MET A 301 4.17 -13.83 -3.08
CA MET A 301 4.16 -15.29 -2.98
C MET A 301 5.24 -15.79 -2.01
N ARG A 302 6.47 -15.34 -2.17
CA ARG A 302 7.60 -15.75 -1.33
C ARG A 302 7.41 -15.34 0.14
N ASN A 303 6.90 -14.13 0.37
CA ASN A 303 6.71 -13.59 1.71
C ASN A 303 5.51 -14.24 2.43
N ALA A 304 4.41 -14.47 1.73
CA ALA A 304 3.18 -15.02 2.28
C ALA A 304 3.21 -16.53 2.51
N THR A 305 3.96 -17.27 1.69
CA THR A 305 4.08 -18.72 1.81
C THR A 305 5.02 -19.09 2.95
N PRO A 306 4.65 -20.07 3.84
CA PRO A 306 5.52 -20.56 4.90
C PRO A 306 6.89 -21.00 4.39
N TYR A 307 7.92 -20.96 5.23
CA TYR A 307 9.22 -21.55 4.90
C TYR A 307 9.16 -23.07 5.02
N TRP A 308 8.36 -23.68 4.16
CA TRP A 308 8.06 -25.11 4.18
C TRP A 308 9.28 -25.99 3.88
N ALA A 309 10.28 -25.53 3.14
CA ALA A 309 11.53 -26.26 2.87
C ALA A 309 12.57 -26.13 4.01
N ASN A 310 12.18 -25.67 5.19
CA ASN A 310 13.07 -25.56 6.34
C ASN A 310 13.35 -26.94 6.96
N GLY A 311 14.57 -27.19 7.37
CA GLY A 311 14.99 -28.45 8.00
C GLY A 311 14.32 -28.75 9.35
N SER A 312 13.57 -27.79 9.94
CA SER A 312 12.76 -28.03 11.14
C SER A 312 11.47 -28.81 10.85
N ILE A 313 11.04 -28.89 9.57
CA ILE A 313 9.92 -29.75 9.16
C ILE A 313 10.45 -31.16 8.89
N LYS A 314 10.33 -31.99 9.91
CA LYS A 314 10.84 -33.37 9.92
C LYS A 314 9.71 -34.38 9.81
N THR A 315 10.04 -35.53 9.27
CA THR A 315 9.20 -36.73 9.40
C THR A 315 9.13 -37.19 10.86
N PRO A 316 8.13 -37.98 11.24
CA PRO A 316 8.03 -38.53 12.60
C PRO A 316 9.27 -39.31 13.07
N ASP A 317 10.02 -39.91 12.15
CA ASP A 317 11.29 -40.59 12.43
C ASP A 317 12.54 -39.64 12.40
N GLY A 318 12.31 -38.33 12.34
CA GLY A 318 13.33 -37.28 12.52
C GLY A 318 14.14 -36.88 11.29
N LYS A 319 13.81 -37.39 10.11
CA LYS A 319 14.49 -37.02 8.84
C LYS A 319 13.96 -35.70 8.29
N THR A 320 14.76 -34.98 7.51
CA THR A 320 14.29 -33.79 6.77
C THR A 320 13.20 -34.20 5.80
N GLY A 321 12.02 -33.58 5.95
CA GLY A 321 10.81 -34.00 5.23
C GLY A 321 10.66 -33.41 3.83
N MET A 322 11.15 -32.18 3.59
CA MET A 322 10.84 -31.42 2.39
C MET A 322 12.09 -30.83 1.72
N SER A 323 12.01 -30.69 0.39
CA SER A 323 13.05 -30.10 -0.44
C SER A 323 12.45 -29.21 -1.53
N ILE A 324 13.10 -28.08 -1.84
CA ILE A 324 12.76 -27.22 -2.98
C ILE A 324 12.99 -27.97 -4.30
N VAL A 325 14.01 -28.84 -4.33
CA VAL A 325 14.30 -29.68 -5.50
C VAL A 325 13.81 -31.09 -5.19
N PRO A 326 12.65 -31.49 -5.72
CA PRO A 326 12.15 -32.86 -5.54
C PRO A 326 12.97 -33.85 -6.40
N ALA A 327 12.72 -35.13 -6.22
CA ALA A 327 13.24 -36.15 -7.13
C ALA A 327 12.77 -35.87 -8.57
N SER A 328 13.57 -36.29 -9.57
CA SER A 328 13.32 -35.96 -10.98
C SER A 328 11.93 -36.39 -11.49
N GLU A 329 11.47 -37.55 -11.06
CA GLU A 329 10.14 -38.12 -11.39
C GLU A 329 8.98 -37.37 -10.72
N ALA A 330 9.25 -36.64 -9.64
CA ALA A 330 8.26 -35.84 -8.91
C ALA A 330 8.08 -34.44 -9.50
N LYS A 331 8.98 -33.99 -10.39
CA LYS A 331 8.88 -32.65 -11.01
C LYS A 331 7.59 -32.52 -11.82
N GLY A 332 6.87 -31.42 -11.57
CA GLY A 332 5.59 -31.12 -12.23
C GLY A 332 4.41 -32.00 -11.77
N THR A 333 4.60 -32.84 -10.76
CA THR A 333 3.53 -33.62 -10.14
C THR A 333 3.01 -32.94 -8.86
N GLU A 334 2.05 -33.54 -8.17
CA GLU A 334 1.59 -33.07 -6.86
C GLU A 334 2.70 -33.02 -5.80
N LEU A 335 3.75 -33.84 -5.95
CA LEU A 335 4.92 -33.87 -5.06
C LEU A 335 5.91 -32.73 -5.31
N ASP A 336 5.74 -31.93 -6.37
CA ASP A 336 6.57 -30.76 -6.64
C ASP A 336 6.02 -29.54 -5.88
N ASN A 337 6.27 -29.49 -4.58
CA ASN A 337 5.78 -28.40 -3.73
C ASN A 337 6.21 -27.02 -4.27
N ASP A 338 7.43 -26.88 -4.84
CA ASP A 338 7.91 -25.62 -5.39
C ASP A 338 7.11 -25.18 -6.63
N ALA A 339 6.71 -26.13 -7.49
CA ALA A 339 5.85 -25.84 -8.63
C ALA A 339 4.41 -25.46 -8.21
N ASN A 340 3.91 -26.12 -7.19
CA ASN A 340 2.50 -26.03 -6.76
C ASN A 340 2.22 -24.82 -5.85
N VAL A 341 3.20 -24.38 -5.04
CA VAL A 341 2.98 -23.29 -4.08
C VAL A 341 4.10 -22.24 -4.07
N GLY A 342 5.17 -22.44 -4.83
CA GLY A 342 6.34 -21.57 -4.82
C GLY A 342 7.23 -21.75 -3.57
N ARG A 343 8.42 -21.15 -3.62
CA ARG A 343 9.34 -21.14 -2.49
C ARG A 343 8.97 -20.08 -1.47
N GLY A 344 8.42 -20.50 -0.35
CA GLY A 344 8.15 -19.63 0.80
C GLY A 344 9.37 -19.36 1.66
N ILE A 345 9.37 -18.20 2.31
CA ILE A 345 10.30 -17.84 3.39
C ILE A 345 9.58 -17.39 4.66
N GLY A 346 8.25 -17.29 4.62
CA GLY A 346 7.40 -17.03 5.77
C GLY A 346 7.66 -15.70 6.48
N THR A 347 8.05 -14.65 5.74
CA THR A 347 8.30 -13.33 6.34
C THR A 347 7.04 -12.60 6.73
N CYS A 348 5.93 -12.83 6.02
CA CYS A 348 4.63 -12.27 6.36
C CYS A 348 3.76 -13.37 6.98
N ARG A 349 3.76 -13.44 8.31
CA ARG A 349 3.03 -14.42 9.09
C ARG A 349 1.62 -13.92 9.41
N PRO A 350 0.55 -14.54 8.89
CA PRO A 350 -0.81 -14.18 9.25
C PRO A 350 -1.09 -14.44 10.75
N THR A 351 -1.86 -13.57 11.40
CA THR A 351 -2.32 -13.75 12.78
C THR A 351 -3.36 -14.87 12.89
N ASN A 352 -3.66 -15.32 14.11
CA ASN A 352 -4.76 -16.26 14.33
C ASN A 352 -6.11 -15.63 13.95
N TYR A 353 -6.28 -14.34 14.21
CA TYR A 353 -7.45 -13.60 13.78
C TYR A 353 -7.73 -13.78 12.29
N TYR A 354 -6.73 -13.54 11.43
CA TYR A 354 -6.89 -13.66 9.99
C TYR A 354 -7.01 -15.12 9.51
N GLN A 355 -6.29 -16.07 10.16
CA GLN A 355 -6.31 -17.48 9.74
C GLN A 355 -7.54 -18.25 10.21
N TYR A 356 -8.12 -17.86 11.37
CA TYR A 356 -9.14 -18.68 12.03
C TYR A 356 -10.36 -17.88 12.48
N ASP A 357 -10.16 -16.77 13.22
CA ASP A 357 -11.23 -16.17 14.00
C ASP A 357 -12.30 -15.49 13.14
N ILE A 358 -11.94 -14.95 11.97
CA ILE A 358 -12.88 -14.32 11.02
C ILE A 358 -13.63 -15.33 10.16
N TRP A 359 -13.27 -16.60 10.17
CA TRP A 359 -13.88 -17.67 9.39
C TRP A 359 -14.81 -18.51 10.27
N THR A 360 -16.04 -18.07 10.43
CA THR A 360 -17.07 -18.71 11.25
C THR A 360 -17.96 -19.66 10.42
N GLU A 361 -19.00 -20.22 11.01
CA GLU A 361 -19.97 -21.03 10.26
C GLU A 361 -20.65 -20.23 9.13
N LYS A 362 -20.82 -18.89 9.28
CA LYS A 362 -21.36 -18.02 8.22
C LYS A 362 -20.45 -17.95 6.97
N GLU A 363 -19.18 -18.24 7.12
CA GLU A 363 -18.17 -18.25 6.05
C GLU A 363 -17.81 -19.67 5.57
N LYS A 364 -18.53 -20.70 6.00
CA LYS A 364 -18.22 -22.10 5.66
C LYS A 364 -18.18 -22.39 4.16
N ASN A 365 -19.02 -21.72 3.39
CA ASN A 365 -19.09 -21.86 1.93
C ASN A 365 -18.39 -20.72 1.19
N ASP A 366 -17.69 -19.84 1.91
CA ASP A 366 -16.99 -18.71 1.31
C ASP A 366 -15.83 -19.21 0.44
N LEU A 367 -15.85 -18.84 -0.84
CA LEU A 367 -14.82 -19.20 -1.81
C LEU A 367 -13.43 -18.66 -1.46
N ARG A 368 -13.37 -17.60 -0.63
CA ARG A 368 -12.12 -16.98 -0.13
C ARG A 368 -11.61 -17.66 1.14
N GLY A 369 -12.44 -18.49 1.78
CA GLY A 369 -12.29 -18.92 3.16
C GLY A 369 -11.30 -20.06 3.36
N VAL A 370 -10.84 -20.19 4.60
CA VAL A 370 -9.92 -21.25 5.04
C VAL A 370 -10.50 -22.66 4.89
N TYR A 371 -11.82 -22.78 4.87
CA TYR A 371 -12.52 -24.06 4.63
C TYR A 371 -12.42 -24.54 3.17
N ASN A 372 -12.17 -23.63 2.23
CA ASN A 372 -11.96 -23.95 0.83
C ASN A 372 -10.46 -24.26 0.59
N ARG A 373 -10.12 -25.55 0.53
CA ARG A 373 -8.71 -25.99 0.38
C ARG A 373 -8.13 -25.73 -1.01
N ASP A 374 -8.93 -25.36 -1.99
CA ASP A 374 -8.42 -24.86 -3.28
C ASP A 374 -7.93 -23.42 -3.12
N SER A 375 -8.62 -22.59 -2.33
CA SER A 375 -8.25 -21.19 -2.08
C SER A 375 -7.14 -21.05 -1.04
N TRP A 376 -7.20 -21.81 0.05
CA TRP A 376 -6.21 -21.79 1.12
C TRP A 376 -5.35 -23.04 1.11
N LYS A 377 -4.06 -22.86 1.39
CA LYS A 377 -3.13 -23.95 1.63
C LYS A 377 -2.53 -23.82 3.03
N GLY A 378 -2.19 -24.96 3.61
CA GLY A 378 -1.38 -25.07 4.80
C GLY A 378 -0.18 -25.97 4.54
N VAL A 379 0.81 -25.96 5.43
CA VAL A 379 1.97 -26.85 5.28
C VAL A 379 1.54 -28.33 5.29
N PHE A 380 0.47 -28.65 5.98
CA PHE A 380 -0.12 -30.00 6.03
C PHE A 380 -0.84 -30.43 4.72
N ASP A 381 -1.01 -29.53 3.74
CA ASP A 381 -1.51 -29.88 2.40
C ASP A 381 -0.38 -30.20 1.41
N LEU A 382 0.87 -29.94 1.80
CA LEU A 382 2.05 -30.23 0.99
C LEU A 382 2.43 -31.71 1.14
N TYR A 383 3.57 -32.10 0.55
CA TYR A 383 4.01 -33.47 0.61
C TYR A 383 5.44 -33.55 1.14
N TYR A 384 5.76 -34.59 1.88
CA TYR A 384 7.13 -35.00 2.14
C TYR A 384 7.77 -35.43 0.82
N ASN A 385 8.60 -34.57 0.24
CA ASN A 385 9.16 -34.74 -1.09
C ASN A 385 10.69 -34.73 -1.13
N ALA A 386 11.36 -34.71 0.03
CA ALA A 386 12.83 -34.73 0.03
C ALA A 386 13.36 -36.00 -0.65
N PRO A 387 14.30 -35.90 -1.60
CA PRO A 387 14.81 -37.06 -2.35
C PRO A 387 15.35 -38.17 -1.45
N ALA A 388 15.92 -37.82 -0.30
CA ALA A 388 16.43 -38.78 0.71
C ALA A 388 15.35 -39.65 1.37
N LEU A 389 14.08 -39.30 1.23
CA LEU A 389 12.95 -40.09 1.76
C LEU A 389 12.44 -41.15 0.77
N LYS A 390 12.93 -41.14 -0.46
CA LYS A 390 12.49 -42.09 -1.49
C LYS A 390 12.65 -43.54 -1.01
N GLY A 391 11.60 -44.33 -1.17
CA GLY A 391 11.57 -45.71 -0.68
C GLY A 391 11.26 -45.86 0.82
N THR A 392 11.06 -44.77 1.56
CA THR A 392 10.55 -44.81 2.92
C THR A 392 9.01 -44.69 2.94
N GLU A 393 8.38 -45.04 4.05
CA GLU A 393 6.96 -44.90 4.23
C GLU A 393 6.45 -43.44 4.22
N TRP A 394 7.34 -42.46 4.39
CA TRP A 394 7.00 -41.05 4.48
C TRP A 394 6.94 -40.34 3.14
N TYR A 395 7.67 -40.78 2.13
CA TYR A 395 7.70 -40.15 0.83
C TYR A 395 6.30 -40.07 0.20
N GLY A 396 5.87 -38.88 -0.18
CA GLY A 396 4.55 -38.63 -0.75
C GLY A 396 3.39 -38.55 0.27
N LYS A 397 3.65 -38.64 1.58
CA LYS A 397 2.64 -38.36 2.61
C LYS A 397 2.60 -36.88 2.97
N HIS A 398 1.45 -36.46 3.48
CA HIS A 398 1.27 -35.11 4.01
C HIS A 398 2.05 -34.92 5.31
N PRO A 399 2.68 -33.73 5.51
CA PRO A 399 3.42 -33.43 6.74
C PRO A 399 2.50 -33.31 7.95
N VAL A 400 3.00 -33.77 9.07
CA VAL A 400 2.43 -33.50 10.38
C VAL A 400 3.35 -32.53 11.13
N LYS A 401 2.80 -31.68 11.99
CA LYS A 401 3.59 -30.75 12.76
C LYS A 401 4.56 -31.52 13.67
N PRO A 402 5.88 -31.32 13.55
CA PRO A 402 6.85 -32.04 14.37
C PRO A 402 6.63 -31.79 15.87
N VAL A 403 6.66 -32.84 16.66
CA VAL A 403 6.63 -32.74 18.13
C VAL A 403 7.88 -31.99 18.59
N GLY A 404 7.70 -31.00 19.47
CA GLY A 404 8.82 -30.18 19.98
C GLY A 404 9.34 -29.12 19.00
N MET A 405 8.63 -28.85 17.89
CA MET A 405 8.96 -27.71 17.02
C MET A 405 9.02 -26.41 17.85
N SER A 406 10.10 -25.66 17.73
CA SER A 406 10.28 -24.41 18.47
C SER A 406 9.19 -23.38 18.13
N VAL A 407 8.95 -22.43 19.04
CA VAL A 407 8.03 -21.30 18.77
C VAL A 407 8.48 -20.54 17.52
N SER A 408 9.78 -20.25 17.41
CA SER A 408 10.36 -19.56 16.24
C SER A 408 10.11 -20.29 14.93
N ASP A 409 10.37 -21.61 14.87
CA ASP A 409 10.11 -22.40 13.67
C ASP A 409 8.61 -22.50 13.36
N SER A 410 7.78 -22.64 14.39
CA SER A 410 6.33 -22.68 14.21
C SER A 410 5.78 -21.39 13.61
N ILE A 411 6.33 -20.24 14.00
CA ILE A 411 5.93 -18.94 13.45
C ILE A 411 6.28 -18.86 11.96
N ARG A 412 7.50 -19.24 11.59
CA ARG A 412 8.01 -19.08 10.24
C ARG A 412 7.60 -20.19 9.28
N CYS A 413 7.48 -21.41 9.78
CA CYS A 413 7.40 -22.61 8.94
C CYS A 413 6.04 -23.29 8.95
N TRP A 414 5.16 -23.04 9.94
CA TRP A 414 3.94 -23.82 10.12
C TRP A 414 2.70 -22.96 10.26
N PHE A 415 2.07 -22.60 9.12
CA PHE A 415 0.84 -21.83 9.06
C PHE A 415 0.10 -22.05 7.74
N GLN A 416 -1.14 -21.53 7.66
CA GLN A 416 -1.98 -21.50 6.46
C GLN A 416 -1.94 -20.10 5.83
N TRP A 417 -2.15 -20.03 4.53
CA TRP A 417 -2.16 -18.76 3.80
C TRP A 417 -3.16 -18.76 2.63
N PRO A 418 -3.66 -17.59 2.17
CA PRO A 418 -4.59 -17.48 1.05
C PRO A 418 -3.85 -17.67 -0.28
N HIS A 419 -3.61 -18.92 -0.64
CA HIS A 419 -2.84 -19.30 -1.83
C HIS A 419 -3.42 -18.70 -3.11
N TYR A 420 -4.76 -18.71 -3.25
CA TYR A 420 -5.45 -18.17 -4.42
C TYR A 420 -5.07 -16.72 -4.74
N LYS A 421 -4.77 -15.94 -3.72
CA LYS A 421 -4.47 -14.51 -3.83
C LYS A 421 -2.98 -14.22 -4.02
N THR A 422 -2.12 -15.05 -3.45
CA THR A 422 -0.69 -14.80 -3.35
C THR A 422 0.15 -15.61 -4.32
N PHE A 423 -0.41 -16.63 -4.97
CA PHE A 423 0.33 -17.50 -5.88
C PHE A 423 0.52 -16.83 -7.24
N VAL A 424 1.75 -16.44 -7.52
CA VAL A 424 2.17 -15.83 -8.78
C VAL A 424 3.46 -16.52 -9.23
N PRO A 425 3.37 -17.68 -9.90
CA PRO A 425 4.53 -18.41 -10.36
C PRO A 425 5.23 -17.69 -11.51
N ASP A 426 6.55 -17.80 -11.56
CA ASP A 426 7.34 -17.39 -12.73
C ASP A 426 7.47 -18.61 -13.67
N PRO A 427 6.87 -18.58 -14.86
CA PRO A 427 6.93 -19.70 -15.80
C PRO A 427 8.32 -19.91 -16.40
N SER A 428 9.20 -18.91 -16.35
CA SER A 428 10.58 -19.01 -16.85
C SER A 428 11.52 -19.76 -15.90
N VAL A 429 11.10 -19.98 -14.64
CA VAL A 429 11.89 -20.61 -13.60
C VAL A 429 11.36 -22.01 -13.31
N THR A 430 12.23 -23.00 -13.37
CA THR A 430 11.87 -24.42 -13.18
C THR A 430 12.07 -24.93 -11.74
N THR A 431 12.80 -24.18 -10.90
CA THR A 431 13.05 -24.49 -9.48
C THR A 431 13.36 -23.21 -8.72
N ASP A 432 13.14 -23.20 -7.40
CA ASP A 432 13.32 -22.03 -6.54
C ASP A 432 12.43 -20.84 -6.98
N ARG A 433 11.15 -21.13 -7.21
CA ARG A 433 10.15 -20.15 -7.68
C ARG A 433 9.81 -19.15 -6.59
N ARG A 434 10.25 -17.92 -6.76
CA ARG A 434 10.15 -16.84 -5.74
C ARG A 434 9.03 -15.85 -5.99
N GLY A 435 8.38 -15.93 -7.12
CA GLY A 435 7.34 -15.03 -7.59
C GLY A 435 7.60 -14.61 -9.03
N GLY A 436 6.53 -14.35 -9.77
CA GLY A 436 6.53 -13.89 -11.14
C GLY A 436 6.07 -12.45 -11.30
N GLU A 437 5.89 -12.01 -12.52
CA GLU A 437 5.34 -10.73 -12.89
C GLU A 437 3.82 -10.83 -12.95
N THR A 438 3.12 -9.83 -12.39
CA THR A 438 1.66 -9.73 -12.43
C THR A 438 1.24 -8.29 -12.18
N PRO A 439 0.18 -7.77 -12.81
CA PRO A 439 -0.47 -6.55 -12.35
C PRO A 439 -1.00 -6.74 -10.92
N TRP A 440 -1.15 -5.63 -10.18
CA TRP A 440 -1.73 -5.67 -8.83
C TRP A 440 -2.79 -4.59 -8.66
N TYR A 441 -3.90 -4.93 -8.00
CA TYR A 441 -4.96 -3.97 -7.72
C TYR A 441 -4.50 -2.93 -6.70
N ILE A 442 -4.73 -1.65 -7.02
CA ILE A 442 -4.70 -0.55 -6.05
C ILE A 442 -6.13 -0.26 -5.59
N TYR A 443 -7.09 -0.21 -6.53
CA TYR A 443 -8.51 -0.04 -6.24
C TYR A 443 -9.34 -1.01 -7.08
N ARG A 444 -10.37 -1.58 -6.45
CA ARG A 444 -11.42 -2.35 -7.12
C ARG A 444 -12.77 -2.18 -6.42
N SER A 445 -13.84 -2.46 -7.12
CA SER A 445 -15.22 -2.18 -6.67
C SER A 445 -15.58 -2.85 -5.35
N ALA A 446 -15.02 -4.03 -5.04
CA ALA A 446 -15.28 -4.68 -3.75
C ALA A 446 -14.87 -3.80 -2.57
N GLU A 447 -13.75 -3.07 -2.66
CA GLU A 447 -13.36 -2.08 -1.64
C GLU A 447 -14.41 -0.97 -1.52
N VAL A 448 -14.95 -0.49 -2.64
CA VAL A 448 -15.95 0.59 -2.65
C VAL A 448 -17.24 0.16 -1.97
N TYR A 449 -17.71 -1.07 -2.19
CA TYR A 449 -18.85 -1.62 -1.45
C TYR A 449 -18.60 -1.66 0.07
N LEU A 450 -17.40 -2.04 0.49
CA LEU A 450 -17.05 -2.09 1.91
C LEU A 450 -16.85 -0.70 2.51
N MET A 451 -16.39 0.29 1.73
CA MET A 451 -16.37 1.71 2.14
C MET A 451 -17.78 2.29 2.26
N LEU A 452 -18.69 1.95 1.34
CA LEU A 452 -20.11 2.32 1.46
C LEU A 452 -20.72 1.73 2.74
N ALA A 453 -20.44 0.47 3.03
CA ALA A 453 -20.90 -0.17 4.27
C ALA A 453 -20.38 0.56 5.51
N GLU A 454 -19.12 0.96 5.51
CA GLU A 454 -18.51 1.73 6.59
C GLU A 454 -19.16 3.13 6.74
N CYS A 455 -19.38 3.85 5.62
CA CYS A 455 -20.07 5.14 5.66
C CYS A 455 -21.48 5.02 6.24
N TYR A 456 -22.24 4.01 5.85
CA TYR A 456 -23.55 3.74 6.42
C TYR A 456 -23.48 3.36 7.90
N TYR A 457 -22.45 2.62 8.34
CA TYR A 457 -22.21 2.36 9.75
C TYR A 457 -22.00 3.66 10.55
N TRP A 458 -21.18 4.59 10.05
CA TRP A 458 -20.96 5.88 10.71
C TRP A 458 -22.25 6.69 10.85
N LYS A 459 -23.20 6.54 9.94
CA LYS A 459 -24.51 7.19 9.94
C LYS A 459 -25.60 6.40 10.68
N ASP A 460 -25.28 5.33 11.38
CA ASP A 460 -26.22 4.43 12.07
C ASP A 460 -27.27 3.77 11.13
N MET A 461 -26.99 3.71 9.84
CA MET A 461 -27.82 3.08 8.80
C MET A 461 -27.41 1.62 8.62
N LYS A 462 -27.65 0.80 9.67
CA LYS A 462 -27.12 -0.58 9.74
C LYS A 462 -27.70 -1.51 8.66
N GLN A 463 -28.93 -1.29 8.21
CA GLN A 463 -29.51 -2.11 7.14
C GLN A 463 -28.83 -1.86 5.80
N GLU A 464 -28.55 -0.60 5.47
CA GLU A 464 -27.85 -0.21 4.26
C GLU A 464 -26.40 -0.71 4.30
N ALA A 465 -25.75 -0.63 5.46
CA ALA A 465 -24.42 -1.20 5.66
C ALA A 465 -24.40 -2.72 5.40
N ALA A 466 -25.36 -3.45 5.97
CA ALA A 466 -25.52 -4.87 5.72
C ALA A 466 -25.76 -5.18 4.23
N ASN A 467 -26.59 -4.38 3.56
CA ASN A 467 -26.87 -4.56 2.14
C ASN A 467 -25.59 -4.44 1.29
N MET A 468 -24.75 -3.43 1.56
CA MET A 468 -23.48 -3.24 0.83
C MET A 468 -22.50 -4.39 1.09
N MET A 469 -22.33 -4.80 2.34
CA MET A 469 -21.47 -5.95 2.68
C MET A 469 -21.97 -7.24 2.02
N ASN A 470 -23.27 -7.46 2.01
CA ASN A 470 -23.88 -8.68 1.47
C ASN A 470 -23.66 -8.83 -0.04
N VAL A 471 -23.49 -7.75 -0.79
CA VAL A 471 -23.09 -7.83 -2.21
C VAL A 471 -21.76 -8.56 -2.37
N VAL A 472 -20.75 -8.20 -1.56
CA VAL A 472 -19.42 -8.83 -1.58
C VAL A 472 -19.50 -10.26 -1.05
N ARG A 473 -20.22 -10.49 0.05
CA ARG A 473 -20.36 -11.79 0.70
C ARG A 473 -21.08 -12.81 -0.19
N GLN A 474 -22.20 -12.44 -0.79
CA GLN A 474 -22.98 -13.31 -1.68
C GLN A 474 -22.17 -13.70 -2.93
N ARG A 475 -21.43 -12.76 -3.52
CA ARG A 475 -20.51 -13.05 -4.63
C ARG A 475 -19.51 -14.15 -4.26
N ALA A 476 -19.03 -14.15 -3.01
CA ALA A 476 -18.07 -15.12 -2.50
C ALA A 476 -18.73 -16.40 -1.93
N GLY A 477 -20.06 -16.49 -1.87
CA GLY A 477 -20.79 -17.65 -1.34
C GLY A 477 -20.93 -17.69 0.18
N ALA A 478 -20.59 -16.61 0.90
CA ALA A 478 -20.80 -16.49 2.34
C ALA A 478 -22.27 -16.15 2.67
N GLU A 479 -22.72 -16.50 3.88
CA GLU A 479 -24.06 -16.13 4.36
C GLU A 479 -24.19 -14.61 4.52
N SER A 480 -25.41 -14.12 4.29
CA SER A 480 -25.72 -12.70 4.47
C SER A 480 -25.75 -12.30 5.95
N LEU A 481 -25.34 -11.08 6.23
CA LEU A 481 -25.43 -10.44 7.53
C LEU A 481 -26.78 -9.73 7.68
N ALA A 482 -27.36 -9.77 8.88
CA ALA A 482 -28.48 -8.92 9.26
C ALA A 482 -28.00 -7.55 9.73
N ALA A 483 -28.90 -6.56 9.80
CA ALA A 483 -28.59 -5.23 10.35
C ALA A 483 -28.04 -5.29 11.79
N SER A 484 -28.53 -6.25 12.59
CA SER A 484 -28.05 -6.48 13.97
C SER A 484 -26.60 -6.96 14.06
N ASP A 485 -26.06 -7.55 13.00
CA ASP A 485 -24.67 -8.03 12.95
C ASP A 485 -23.68 -6.88 12.71
N ILE A 486 -24.18 -5.71 12.26
CA ILE A 486 -23.34 -4.60 11.81
C ILE A 486 -22.75 -3.79 12.96
N ASN A 487 -21.46 -3.79 13.02
CA ASN A 487 -20.59 -2.91 13.82
C ASN A 487 -19.26 -2.73 13.08
N ILE A 488 -18.36 -1.89 13.63
CA ILE A 488 -17.07 -1.65 12.95
C ILE A 488 -16.22 -2.93 12.84
N GLY A 489 -16.36 -3.85 13.78
CA GLY A 489 -15.65 -5.14 13.75
C GLY A 489 -16.07 -5.98 12.54
N THR A 490 -17.37 -6.11 12.28
CA THR A 490 -17.85 -6.87 11.11
C THR A 490 -17.44 -6.24 9.78
N VAL A 491 -17.36 -4.91 9.70
CA VAL A 491 -16.82 -4.20 8.53
C VAL A 491 -15.33 -4.52 8.34
N LEU A 492 -14.55 -4.45 9.41
CA LEU A 492 -13.12 -4.76 9.39
C LEU A 492 -12.83 -6.24 9.09
N ASP A 493 -13.67 -7.15 9.61
CA ASP A 493 -13.58 -8.59 9.31
C ASP A 493 -13.80 -8.85 7.81
N GLU A 494 -14.80 -8.20 7.19
CA GLU A 494 -15.07 -8.38 5.77
C GLU A 494 -13.98 -7.76 4.90
N ARG A 495 -13.46 -6.56 5.28
CA ARG A 495 -12.30 -5.96 4.63
C ARG A 495 -11.07 -6.88 4.72
N ALA A 496 -10.84 -7.54 5.86
CA ALA A 496 -9.77 -8.50 6.03
C ALA A 496 -9.89 -9.71 5.08
N ARG A 497 -11.11 -10.28 4.95
CA ARG A 497 -11.36 -11.40 4.02
C ARG A 497 -11.14 -11.02 2.57
N GLU A 498 -11.62 -9.84 2.16
CA GLU A 498 -11.63 -9.42 0.77
C GLU A 498 -10.31 -8.78 0.33
N LEU A 499 -9.67 -7.94 1.16
CA LEU A 499 -8.64 -6.99 0.75
C LEU A 499 -7.22 -7.30 1.28
N TYR A 500 -6.99 -8.50 1.81
CA TYR A 500 -5.67 -8.93 2.27
C TYR A 500 -4.61 -8.77 1.18
N TYR A 501 -3.48 -8.10 1.45
CA TYR A 501 -2.45 -7.69 0.49
C TYR A 501 -2.86 -6.66 -0.57
N GLU A 502 -4.05 -6.09 -0.50
CA GLU A 502 -4.50 -5.01 -1.40
C GLU A 502 -4.67 -3.70 -0.62
N GLU A 503 -5.26 -3.78 0.57
CA GLU A 503 -5.48 -2.65 1.46
C GLU A 503 -4.21 -2.29 2.26
N ASN A 504 -3.90 -1.00 2.38
CA ASN A 504 -2.97 -0.50 3.39
C ASN A 504 -3.70 -0.50 4.75
N ARG A 505 -3.63 -1.63 5.45
CA ARG A 505 -4.43 -1.87 6.66
C ARG A 505 -4.11 -0.93 7.81
N HIS A 506 -2.83 -0.56 7.99
CA HIS A 506 -2.44 0.42 9.00
C HIS A 506 -3.02 1.80 8.71
N VAL A 507 -2.97 2.24 7.45
CA VAL A 507 -3.59 3.51 7.00
C VAL A 507 -5.08 3.53 7.36
N GLU A 508 -5.81 2.46 7.09
CA GLU A 508 -7.26 2.39 7.37
C GLU A 508 -7.56 2.31 8.87
N LEU A 509 -6.79 1.58 9.67
CA LEU A 509 -6.95 1.54 11.13
C LEU A 509 -6.63 2.89 11.77
N SER A 510 -5.59 3.58 11.30
CA SER A 510 -5.28 4.96 11.73
C SER A 510 -6.43 5.91 11.35
N ARG A 511 -6.94 5.84 10.11
CA ARG A 511 -8.09 6.64 9.66
C ARG A 511 -9.30 6.42 10.57
N ILE A 512 -9.68 5.17 10.82
CA ILE A 512 -10.82 4.83 11.68
C ILE A 512 -10.61 5.37 13.10
N SER A 513 -9.38 5.31 13.62
CA SER A 513 -9.06 5.89 14.94
C SER A 513 -9.34 7.39 14.99
N TYR A 514 -8.92 8.13 13.96
CA TYR A 514 -9.20 9.56 13.84
C TYR A 514 -10.70 9.85 13.67
N VAL A 515 -11.41 9.03 12.88
CA VAL A 515 -12.85 9.20 12.64
C VAL A 515 -13.64 8.97 13.94
N TYR A 516 -13.28 7.98 14.77
CA TYR A 516 -13.87 7.79 16.08
C TYR A 516 -13.66 9.04 16.98
N ALA A 517 -12.43 9.54 17.02
CA ALA A 517 -12.10 10.70 17.83
C ALA A 517 -12.76 12.00 17.31
N LEU A 518 -12.93 12.13 16.00
CA LEU A 518 -13.59 13.26 15.35
C LEU A 518 -15.13 13.26 15.60
N THR A 519 -15.76 12.09 15.44
CA THR A 519 -17.22 11.96 15.52
C THR A 519 -17.73 11.82 16.95
N GLY A 520 -16.88 11.38 17.87
CA GLY A 520 -17.28 11.04 19.23
C GLY A 520 -18.25 9.85 19.30
N LYS A 521 -18.36 9.04 18.23
CA LYS A 521 -19.23 7.86 18.21
C LYS A 521 -18.74 6.84 19.24
N ALA A 522 -19.65 6.34 20.06
CA ALA A 522 -19.36 5.27 21.00
C ALA A 522 -18.99 3.97 20.22
N CYS A 523 -17.88 3.34 20.60
CA CYS A 523 -17.38 2.13 19.95
C CYS A 523 -17.99 0.90 20.61
N GLU A 524 -18.96 0.25 19.96
CA GLU A 524 -19.72 -0.88 20.51
C GLU A 524 -18.81 -2.09 20.80
N VAL A 525 -17.80 -2.34 19.95
CA VAL A 525 -16.89 -3.48 20.12
C VAL A 525 -15.96 -3.35 21.33
N PHE A 526 -15.85 -2.14 21.89
CA PHE A 526 -15.11 -1.83 23.11
C PHE A 526 -16.01 -1.23 24.20
N GLY A 527 -17.21 -1.81 24.39
CA GLY A 527 -18.10 -1.49 25.49
C GLY A 527 -18.69 -0.08 25.47
N GLY A 528 -18.77 0.56 24.31
CA GLY A 528 -19.28 1.92 24.16
C GLY A 528 -18.26 3.01 24.47
N HIS A 529 -16.96 2.69 24.46
CA HIS A 529 -15.89 3.66 24.70
C HIS A 529 -15.92 4.79 23.64
N VAL A 530 -15.63 6.01 24.08
CA VAL A 530 -15.56 7.22 23.24
C VAL A 530 -14.12 7.71 23.19
N TYR A 531 -13.49 7.61 22.01
CA TYR A 531 -12.15 8.10 21.76
C TYR A 531 -12.11 9.61 21.59
N LYS A 532 -10.95 10.23 21.88
CA LYS A 532 -10.73 11.68 21.80
C LYS A 532 -9.40 11.99 21.12
N LEU A 533 -9.29 13.20 20.55
CA LEU A 533 -8.04 13.67 19.95
C LEU A 533 -6.98 14.09 20.98
N ASP A 534 -7.41 14.54 22.17
CA ASP A 534 -6.52 15.12 23.18
C ASP A 534 -5.40 14.19 23.65
N ASN A 535 -5.65 12.88 23.62
CA ASN A 535 -4.70 11.86 24.09
C ASN A 535 -4.38 10.81 23.01
N PHE A 536 -4.46 11.19 21.76
CA PHE A 536 -4.49 10.24 20.63
C PHE A 536 -3.28 9.29 20.56
N SER A 537 -2.11 9.74 20.96
CA SER A 537 -0.89 8.90 21.01
C SER A 537 -0.52 8.44 22.41
N GLY A 538 -1.24 8.89 23.42
CA GLY A 538 -1.01 8.66 24.84
C GLY A 538 -1.07 9.97 25.63
N PRO A 539 -1.21 9.92 26.97
CA PRO A 539 -1.25 11.11 27.81
C PRO A 539 0.01 11.97 27.65
N GLU A 540 -0.13 13.29 27.67
CA GLU A 540 1.00 14.23 27.72
C GLU A 540 1.98 13.84 28.83
N GLY A 541 3.26 13.78 28.51
CA GLY A 541 4.32 13.42 29.46
C GLY A 541 4.41 11.94 29.81
N THR A 542 3.63 11.05 29.18
CA THR A 542 3.87 9.62 29.30
C THR A 542 5.13 9.24 28.55
N SER A 543 5.94 8.45 29.22
CA SER A 543 7.09 7.79 28.60
C SER A 543 6.64 6.96 27.40
N VAL A 544 7.49 6.92 26.39
CA VAL A 544 7.58 5.87 25.38
C VAL A 544 7.06 4.55 25.99
N ASN A 545 6.14 3.84 25.27
CA ASN A 545 5.57 2.55 25.66
C ASN A 545 4.28 2.59 26.53
N CYS A 546 3.43 3.58 26.34
CA CYS A 546 2.07 3.54 26.89
C CYS A 546 1.28 2.36 26.28
N LYS A 547 0.62 1.57 27.13
CA LYS A 547 -0.19 0.40 26.76
C LYS A 547 -1.61 0.47 27.31
N ASP A 548 -2.08 1.68 27.62
CA ASP A 548 -3.39 1.89 28.20
C ASP A 548 -4.47 1.73 27.12
N ALA A 549 -5.42 0.85 27.39
CA ALA A 549 -6.61 0.70 26.56
C ALA A 549 -7.46 1.98 26.56
N GLY A 550 -8.16 2.24 25.47
CA GLY A 550 -9.05 3.40 25.32
C GLY A 550 -8.35 4.68 24.89
N VAL A 551 -7.06 4.65 24.56
CA VAL A 551 -6.32 5.81 24.04
C VAL A 551 -6.69 6.06 22.58
N ASN A 552 -6.61 5.06 21.72
CA ASN A 552 -7.07 5.11 20.34
C ASN A 552 -7.59 3.75 19.87
N PHE A 553 -8.42 3.78 18.84
CA PHE A 553 -9.03 2.56 18.30
C PHE A 553 -8.00 1.59 17.72
N TYR A 554 -6.96 2.08 17.05
CA TYR A 554 -5.90 1.23 16.47
C TYR A 554 -5.26 0.33 17.53
N PHE A 555 -4.85 0.92 18.66
CA PHE A 555 -4.20 0.16 19.73
C PHE A 555 -5.14 -0.89 20.31
N ASP A 556 -6.38 -0.52 20.62
CA ASP A 556 -7.38 -1.44 21.19
C ASP A 556 -7.70 -2.57 20.21
N TRP A 557 -7.87 -2.25 18.92
CA TRP A 557 -8.17 -3.24 17.89
C TRP A 557 -7.02 -4.23 17.67
N VAL A 558 -5.80 -3.74 17.49
CA VAL A 558 -4.62 -4.60 17.32
C VAL A 558 -4.37 -5.42 18.58
N SER A 559 -4.51 -4.83 19.78
CA SER A 559 -4.42 -5.57 21.05
C SER A 559 -5.45 -6.69 21.15
N ALA A 560 -6.67 -6.47 20.68
CA ALA A 560 -7.72 -7.47 20.74
C ALA A 560 -7.53 -8.60 19.71
N LYS A 561 -6.97 -8.30 18.54
CA LYS A 561 -6.97 -9.21 17.37
C LYS A 561 -5.62 -9.86 17.11
N ASN A 562 -4.51 -9.19 17.37
CA ASN A 562 -3.19 -9.72 17.06
C ASN A 562 -2.62 -10.54 18.23
N ASN A 563 -2.72 -11.86 18.12
CA ASN A 563 -2.29 -12.80 19.16
C ASN A 563 -0.78 -12.83 19.42
N PHE A 564 0.04 -12.20 18.59
CA PHE A 564 1.48 -12.11 18.82
C PHE A 564 1.80 -10.96 19.77
N TYR A 565 1.29 -9.77 19.47
CA TYR A 565 1.53 -8.59 20.29
C TYR A 565 0.82 -8.66 21.65
N ASN A 566 -0.45 -9.09 21.67
CA ASN A 566 -1.23 -9.11 22.92
C ASN A 566 -0.73 -10.14 23.93
N LYS A 567 -0.08 -11.23 23.47
CA LYS A 567 0.50 -12.26 24.32
C LYS A 567 1.99 -12.07 24.57
N GLY A 568 2.62 -11.06 23.98
CA GLY A 568 4.06 -10.85 24.06
C GLY A 568 4.83 -12.12 23.67
N ILE A 569 4.49 -12.70 22.49
CA ILE A 569 5.14 -13.93 22.03
C ILE A 569 6.64 -13.68 21.88
N LYS A 570 7.45 -14.60 22.44
CA LYS A 570 8.91 -14.54 22.39
C LYS A 570 9.47 -15.48 21.34
N THR A 571 10.38 -14.97 20.53
CA THR A 571 11.26 -15.76 19.66
C THR A 571 12.64 -15.88 20.31
N ASN A 572 13.59 -16.50 19.62
CA ASN A 572 14.98 -16.52 20.07
C ASN A 572 15.67 -15.16 20.03
N TYR A 573 15.07 -14.15 19.38
CA TYR A 573 15.71 -12.87 19.05
C TYR A 573 14.97 -11.65 19.61
N ALA A 574 13.64 -11.69 19.68
CA ALA A 574 12.82 -10.57 20.12
C ALA A 574 11.48 -11.04 20.70
N GLU A 575 10.81 -10.14 21.39
CA GLU A 575 9.44 -10.28 21.86
C GLU A 575 8.55 -9.36 21.02
N TYR A 576 7.38 -9.85 20.59
CA TYR A 576 6.41 -9.01 19.89
C TYR A 576 5.80 -7.99 20.86
N ARG A 577 6.07 -6.70 20.61
CA ARG A 577 5.63 -5.56 21.45
C ARG A 577 5.16 -4.41 20.59
N PHE A 578 4.21 -3.65 21.10
CA PHE A 578 3.78 -2.37 20.53
C PHE A 578 3.13 -1.50 21.60
N SER A 579 2.93 -0.21 21.27
CA SER A 579 2.42 0.81 22.17
C SER A 579 1.39 1.70 21.46
N THR A 580 0.67 2.52 22.21
CA THR A 580 -0.44 3.36 21.72
C THR A 580 -0.01 4.35 20.65
N HIS A 581 1.22 4.90 20.75
CA HIS A 581 1.73 5.89 19.81
C HIS A 581 2.04 5.32 18.42
N HIS A 582 2.10 3.99 18.26
CA HIS A 582 2.31 3.35 16.97
C HIS A 582 1.11 3.45 16.01
N VAL A 583 0.02 4.07 16.43
CA VAL A 583 -1.05 4.52 15.52
C VAL A 583 -0.53 5.45 14.44
N LEU A 584 0.54 6.19 14.73
CA LEU A 584 1.35 6.95 13.79
C LEU A 584 2.79 6.44 13.80
N TRP A 585 3.43 6.50 12.65
CA TRP A 585 4.85 6.18 12.51
C TRP A 585 5.74 7.38 12.84
N PRO A 586 7.00 7.15 13.25
CA PRO A 586 7.92 8.25 13.55
C PRO A 586 8.31 9.02 12.29
N ILE A 587 8.37 10.34 12.41
CA ILE A 587 9.01 11.18 11.39
C ILE A 587 10.50 10.84 11.35
N PRO A 588 11.10 10.56 10.15
CA PRO A 588 12.51 10.22 10.05
C PRO A 588 13.42 11.30 10.62
N GLU A 589 14.34 10.94 11.53
CA GLU A 589 15.27 11.86 12.17
C GLU A 589 16.08 12.67 11.17
N GLY A 590 16.51 12.02 10.08
CA GLY A 590 17.27 12.69 9.01
C GLY A 590 16.50 13.85 8.35
N SER A 591 15.18 13.74 8.24
CA SER A 591 14.33 14.79 7.68
C SER A 591 14.20 15.99 8.64
N ILE A 592 14.15 15.73 9.96
CA ILE A 592 14.11 16.78 10.99
C ILE A 592 15.46 17.48 11.06
N THR A 593 16.55 16.73 11.18
CA THR A 593 17.89 17.29 11.41
C THR A 593 18.46 18.01 10.19
N SER A 594 18.12 17.62 8.98
CA SER A 594 18.54 18.32 7.76
C SER A 594 17.76 19.62 7.50
N ASN A 595 16.63 19.82 8.17
CA ASN A 595 15.73 20.96 7.99
C ASN A 595 16.13 22.13 8.91
N THR A 596 17.26 22.76 8.64
CA THR A 596 17.90 23.76 9.54
C THR A 596 17.25 25.14 9.52
N GLY A 597 16.35 25.42 8.58
CA GLY A 597 15.71 26.72 8.40
C GLY A 597 14.21 26.75 8.75
N GLY A 598 13.64 25.63 9.18
CA GLY A 598 12.23 25.49 9.55
C GLY A 598 12.04 24.40 10.61
N VAL A 599 10.79 24.08 10.94
CA VAL A 599 10.47 23.07 11.96
C VAL A 599 9.59 21.98 11.39
N ILE A 600 10.10 20.75 11.40
CA ILE A 600 9.33 19.53 11.16
C ILE A 600 9.09 18.87 12.53
N ASN A 601 7.82 18.76 12.93
CA ASN A 601 7.43 18.17 14.21
C ASN A 601 7.67 16.65 14.22
N GLN A 602 7.92 16.12 15.40
CA GLN A 602 7.88 14.69 15.67
C GLN A 602 6.54 14.29 16.28
N ASN A 603 6.06 13.08 16.02
CA ASN A 603 4.85 12.55 16.64
C ASN A 603 5.04 12.28 18.14
N VAL A 604 4.00 12.57 18.90
CA VAL A 604 3.98 12.29 20.36
C VAL A 604 4.19 10.80 20.62
N GLY A 605 5.01 10.50 21.62
CA GLY A 605 5.44 9.12 21.95
C GLY A 605 6.81 8.74 21.38
N TYR A 606 7.35 9.51 20.44
CA TYR A 606 8.71 9.32 19.90
C TYR A 606 9.68 10.38 20.43
N PRO A 607 10.99 10.08 20.48
CA PRO A 607 12.00 11.09 20.81
C PRO A 607 12.03 12.24 19.80
N GLY A 608 12.24 13.47 20.26
CA GLY A 608 12.39 14.66 19.40
C GLY A 608 11.18 15.58 19.37
N THR A 609 10.21 15.41 20.27
CA THR A 609 9.02 16.27 20.36
C THR A 609 9.24 17.60 21.07
N GLU A 610 10.36 17.79 21.74
CA GLU A 610 10.71 18.99 22.51
C GLU A 610 10.81 20.29 21.69
N ASN A 611 10.99 20.15 20.37
CA ASN A 611 11.08 21.28 19.45
C ASN A 611 9.80 21.47 18.61
N ASN A 612 8.74 20.73 18.91
CA ASN A 612 7.50 20.83 18.18
C ASN A 612 6.87 22.23 18.29
N ILE A 613 6.31 22.68 17.19
CA ILE A 613 5.51 23.92 17.13
C ILE A 613 4.05 23.58 16.80
N THR A 614 3.15 24.54 16.97
CA THR A 614 1.79 24.40 16.45
C THR A 614 1.84 24.24 14.93
N PRO A 615 1.28 23.14 14.36
CA PRO A 615 1.26 22.94 12.92
C PRO A 615 0.58 24.09 12.17
N LEU A 616 1.11 24.47 11.02
CA LEU A 616 0.51 25.47 10.14
C LEU A 616 -0.75 24.89 9.48
N LYS A 617 -1.63 25.77 9.01
CA LYS A 617 -2.74 25.38 8.14
C LYS A 617 -2.42 25.66 6.68
N VAL A 618 -2.93 24.84 5.77
CA VAL A 618 -2.78 25.09 4.33
C VAL A 618 -3.39 26.45 3.98
N GLY A 619 -2.61 27.28 3.29
CA GLY A 619 -2.96 28.69 2.98
C GLY A 619 -2.53 29.70 4.04
N GLN A 620 -1.94 29.26 5.14
CA GLN A 620 -1.33 30.16 6.14
C GLN A 620 0.08 30.55 5.68
N ASP A 621 0.44 31.84 5.88
CA ASP A 621 1.79 32.31 5.60
C ASP A 621 2.81 31.62 6.51
N VAL A 622 3.96 31.27 5.93
CA VAL A 622 5.09 30.73 6.69
C VAL A 622 5.65 31.85 7.58
N PRO A 623 5.90 31.61 8.87
CA PRO A 623 6.48 32.62 9.74
C PRO A 623 7.78 33.18 9.17
N GLU A 624 7.93 34.50 9.18
CA GLU A 624 9.28 35.10 9.01
C GLU A 624 10.17 34.52 10.12
N LYS A 625 11.38 34.10 9.76
CA LYS A 625 12.32 33.36 10.62
C LYS A 625 12.22 33.74 12.08
N LEU A 626 11.98 32.75 12.94
CA LEU A 626 12.14 32.86 14.39
C LEU A 626 13.59 33.12 14.75
#